data_a246420b50867b4d55aef9066352df62
#
_entry.id   a246420b50867b4d55aef9066352df62
#
_cell.length_a   1.000
_cell.length_b   1.000
_cell.length_c   1.000
_cell.angle_alpha   90.00
_cell.angle_beta   90.00
_cell.angle_gamma   90.00
#
_symmetry.space_group_name_H-M   'P 1'
#
loop_
_entity.id
_entity.type
_entity.pdbx_description
1 polymer ?
#
loop_
_entity_poly.entity_id
_entity_poly.type
_entity_poly.pdbx_seq_one_letter_code
_entity_poly.pdbx_strand_id
1 'polypeptide(L)'
;MTDRFHPPATAHALSAAPLAQAMVLAAGRGERMRPLTDALPKPLLAVRGQPLMQWPMQALARGGFTRQLINTAWLGEKILAHFGVQANWPGLPVVDLAYSHEGQDFGRALETAGGIVRALPQLAEVFWVVAGDVFAPDFVFAPEALQRFAASQHTAHLWLVPNPAHNLGGDFGLSATGQVLNLPKGSVGRNLTFSTIALYKKTFFANGGLSAGNPEGVALALAPPLRAAMDQGQVSGEVYAGEWTDVGTPERLAQLNG
;
A
#
# COMPACT_ATOMS: atom_id res chain seq x y z
N MET A 1 -50.18 42.63 12.66
CA MET A 1 -49.08 41.81 13.19
C MET A 1 -49.00 40.53 12.35
N THR A 2 -48.15 40.55 11.32
CA THR A 2 -47.96 39.42 10.40
C THR A 2 -46.63 38.79 10.72
N ASP A 3 -46.72 37.62 11.30
CA ASP A 3 -45.60 36.77 11.69
C ASP A 3 -44.97 36.17 10.42
N ARG A 4 -43.75 36.53 10.11
CA ARG A 4 -42.97 35.95 8.98
C ARG A 4 -42.22 34.71 9.45
N PHE A 5 -42.78 33.55 9.12
CA PHE A 5 -42.07 32.29 9.23
C PHE A 5 -40.83 32.30 8.31
N HIS A 6 -39.63 32.26 8.90
CA HIS A 6 -38.41 31.96 8.20
C HIS A 6 -38.26 30.42 8.19
N PRO A 7 -38.09 29.77 7.02
CA PRO A 7 -37.73 28.36 6.99
C PRO A 7 -36.31 28.17 7.52
N PRO A 8 -36.01 27.05 8.23
CA PRO A 8 -34.67 26.77 8.72
C PRO A 8 -33.71 26.55 7.55
N ALA A 9 -32.51 27.11 7.69
CA ALA A 9 -31.42 26.96 6.74
C ALA A 9 -31.16 25.45 6.49
N THR A 10 -31.22 25.06 5.23
CA THR A 10 -30.83 23.74 4.76
C THR A 10 -29.43 23.43 5.24
N ALA A 11 -29.31 22.42 6.09
CA ALA A 11 -28.04 21.85 6.48
C ALA A 11 -27.34 21.37 5.19
N HIS A 12 -26.28 22.04 4.80
CA HIS A 12 -25.37 21.52 3.79
C HIS A 12 -24.84 20.18 4.31
N ALA A 13 -25.31 19.08 3.71
CA ALA A 13 -24.70 17.79 3.87
C ALA A 13 -23.21 17.96 3.48
N LEU A 14 -22.32 17.84 4.48
CA LEU A 14 -20.89 17.78 4.24
C LEU A 14 -20.69 16.57 3.31
N SER A 15 -20.37 16.83 2.05
CA SER A 15 -20.03 15.77 1.09
C SER A 15 -18.87 14.97 1.69
N ALA A 16 -19.12 13.70 1.97
CA ALA A 16 -18.07 12.82 2.45
C ALA A 16 -16.91 12.90 1.45
N ALA A 17 -15.70 13.13 1.96
CA ALA A 17 -14.52 13.20 1.11
C ALA A 17 -14.40 11.91 0.27
N PRO A 18 -14.08 12.01 -1.04
CA PRO A 18 -13.99 10.84 -1.89
C PRO A 18 -13.01 9.81 -1.32
N LEU A 19 -13.34 8.52 -1.45
CA LEU A 19 -12.50 7.43 -0.94
C LEU A 19 -11.19 7.32 -1.73
N ALA A 20 -10.09 6.94 -1.05
CA ALA A 20 -8.80 6.74 -1.69
C ALA A 20 -8.77 5.42 -2.48
N GLN A 21 -8.22 5.46 -3.69
CA GLN A 21 -8.02 4.26 -4.52
C GLN A 21 -6.58 3.71 -4.44
N ALA A 22 -5.74 4.31 -3.60
CA ALA A 22 -4.37 3.88 -3.39
C ALA A 22 -3.97 4.03 -1.92
N MET A 23 -3.23 3.05 -1.40
CA MET A 23 -2.63 3.07 -0.08
C MET A 23 -1.13 2.82 -0.19
N VAL A 24 -0.34 3.68 0.45
CA VAL A 24 1.11 3.55 0.56
C VAL A 24 1.45 3.13 1.99
N LEU A 25 2.09 1.97 2.15
CA LEU A 25 2.45 1.42 3.45
C LEU A 25 3.73 2.05 3.98
N ALA A 26 3.65 2.77 5.09
CA ALA A 26 4.77 3.51 5.67
C ALA A 26 4.89 3.37 7.20
N ALA A 27 4.22 2.39 7.81
CA ALA A 27 4.20 2.22 9.27
C ALA A 27 5.42 1.45 9.84
N GLY A 28 6.25 0.83 8.98
CA GLY A 28 7.35 -0.03 9.41
C GLY A 28 8.44 0.70 10.18
N ARG A 29 8.99 0.06 11.24
CA ARG A 29 10.11 0.59 12.05
C ARG A 29 11.43 0.68 11.27
N GLY A 30 11.64 -0.19 10.29
CA GLY A 30 12.88 -0.22 9.52
C GLY A 30 14.11 -0.64 10.33
N GLU A 31 14.00 -1.59 11.25
CA GLU A 31 15.08 -1.97 12.19
C GLU A 31 16.37 -2.38 11.51
N ARG A 32 16.31 -3.10 10.39
CA ARG A 32 17.49 -3.51 9.62
C ARG A 32 18.26 -2.35 8.97
N MET A 33 17.64 -1.15 8.94
CA MET A 33 18.23 0.07 8.40
C MET A 33 18.91 0.93 9.46
N ARG A 34 18.95 0.49 10.72
CA ARG A 34 19.62 1.25 11.79
C ARG A 34 21.13 1.36 11.52
N PRO A 35 21.75 2.52 11.86
CA PRO A 35 21.18 3.63 12.63
C PRO A 35 20.39 4.67 11.80
N LEU A 36 20.32 4.54 10.47
CA LEU A 36 19.67 5.52 9.59
C LEU A 36 18.21 5.79 9.98
N THR A 37 17.51 4.76 10.47
CA THR A 37 16.10 4.85 10.85
C THR A 37 15.85 5.19 12.31
N ASP A 38 16.87 5.55 13.07
CA ASP A 38 16.69 6.04 14.43
C ASP A 38 16.16 7.48 14.47
N ALA A 39 16.56 8.29 13.48
CA ALA A 39 16.16 9.70 13.39
C ALA A 39 15.27 10.01 12.18
N LEU A 40 15.19 9.16 11.17
CA LEU A 40 14.40 9.36 9.95
C LEU A 40 13.63 8.09 9.61
N PRO A 41 12.29 8.13 9.39
CA PRO A 41 11.55 6.93 9.02
C PRO A 41 12.05 6.43 7.66
N LYS A 42 12.13 5.10 7.50
CA LYS A 42 12.65 4.44 6.29
C LYS A 42 12.06 4.99 4.97
N PRO A 43 10.75 5.27 4.86
CA PRO A 43 10.16 5.81 3.64
C PRO A 43 10.70 7.19 3.23
N LEU A 44 11.32 7.93 4.14
CA LEU A 44 11.95 9.23 3.86
C LEU A 44 13.45 9.15 3.54
N LEU A 45 14.08 7.97 3.60
CA LEU A 45 15.47 7.82 3.15
C LEU A 45 15.56 8.14 1.66
N ALA A 46 16.60 8.88 1.27
CA ALA A 46 16.75 9.33 -0.10
C ALA A 46 17.25 8.22 -1.02
N VAL A 47 16.57 8.03 -2.15
CA VAL A 47 16.99 7.22 -3.30
C VAL A 47 17.01 8.11 -4.52
N ARG A 48 18.17 8.20 -5.18
CA ARG A 48 18.37 9.05 -6.37
C ARG A 48 17.85 10.48 -6.16
N GLY A 49 18.13 11.06 -4.98
CA GLY A 49 17.86 12.47 -4.66
C GLY A 49 16.44 12.78 -4.14
N GLN A 50 15.55 11.80 -4.01
CA GLN A 50 14.21 12.04 -3.45
C GLN A 50 13.82 10.94 -2.44
N PRO A 51 12.85 11.20 -1.51
CA PRO A 51 12.36 10.19 -0.57
C PRO A 51 11.92 8.90 -1.26
N LEU A 52 12.28 7.75 -0.68
CA LEU A 52 11.98 6.46 -1.25
C LEU A 52 10.48 6.27 -1.53
N MET A 53 9.60 6.64 -0.59
CA MET A 53 8.15 6.52 -0.80
C MET A 53 7.59 7.49 -1.85
N GLN A 54 8.32 8.55 -2.20
CA GLN A 54 7.88 9.49 -3.23
C GLN A 54 7.83 8.83 -4.61
N TRP A 55 8.66 7.82 -4.88
CA TRP A 55 8.66 7.09 -6.15
C TRP A 55 7.31 6.42 -6.44
N PRO A 56 6.77 5.54 -5.58
CA PRO A 56 5.44 4.97 -5.79
C PRO A 56 4.32 6.01 -5.74
N MET A 57 4.43 7.05 -4.89
CA MET A 57 3.41 8.10 -4.82
C MET A 57 3.29 8.86 -6.15
N GLN A 58 4.41 9.23 -6.77
CA GLN A 58 4.43 9.87 -8.08
C GLN A 58 3.96 8.92 -9.20
N ALA A 59 4.33 7.64 -9.14
CA ALA A 59 3.86 6.64 -10.10
C ALA A 59 2.33 6.45 -10.03
N LEU A 60 1.76 6.40 -8.83
CA LEU A 60 0.31 6.43 -8.61
C LEU A 60 -0.34 7.69 -9.20
N ALA A 61 0.27 8.87 -8.96
CA ALA A 61 -0.24 10.13 -9.50
C ALA A 61 -0.22 10.15 -11.03
N ARG A 62 0.83 9.62 -11.67
CA ARG A 62 0.88 9.43 -13.14
C ARG A 62 -0.25 8.54 -13.65
N GLY A 63 -0.64 7.52 -12.89
CA GLY A 63 -1.80 6.65 -13.17
C GLY A 63 -3.16 7.27 -12.88
N GLY A 64 -3.21 8.54 -12.42
CA GLY A 64 -4.46 9.24 -12.10
C GLY A 64 -4.99 8.97 -10.67
N PHE A 65 -4.24 8.23 -9.84
CA PHE A 65 -4.60 7.97 -8.44
C PHE A 65 -4.15 9.12 -7.55
N THR A 66 -4.90 10.22 -7.60
CA THR A 66 -4.56 11.51 -6.97
C THR A 66 -5.04 11.62 -5.53
N ARG A 67 -5.76 10.64 -5.01
CA ARG A 67 -6.08 10.55 -3.59
C ARG A 67 -5.41 9.31 -3.03
N GLN A 68 -4.41 9.54 -2.17
CA GLN A 68 -3.59 8.47 -1.60
C GLN A 68 -3.71 8.47 -0.08
N LEU A 69 -3.80 7.27 0.51
CA LEU A 69 -3.82 7.07 1.94
C LEU A 69 -2.48 6.48 2.39
N ILE A 70 -1.90 7.05 3.43
CA ILE A 70 -0.61 6.63 3.98
C ILE A 70 -0.84 6.13 5.41
N ASN A 71 -0.45 4.90 5.74
CA ASN A 71 -0.43 4.47 7.14
C ASN A 71 0.93 4.81 7.77
N THR A 72 0.91 5.25 9.01
CA THR A 72 2.11 5.70 9.72
C THR A 72 2.15 5.13 11.15
N ALA A 73 3.37 4.78 11.61
CA ALA A 73 3.59 4.44 13.01
C ALA A 73 4.92 5.03 13.50
N TRP A 74 6.06 4.44 13.14
CA TRP A 74 7.36 4.94 13.56
C TRP A 74 7.69 6.28 12.89
N LEU A 75 7.91 7.33 13.69
CA LEU A 75 8.22 8.69 13.23
C LEU A 75 7.24 9.20 12.17
N GLY A 76 5.97 8.82 12.28
CA GLY A 76 4.93 9.17 11.30
C GLY A 76 4.70 10.68 11.17
N GLU A 77 4.94 11.45 12.24
CA GLU A 77 4.92 12.91 12.24
C GLU A 77 5.91 13.53 11.25
N LYS A 78 7.05 12.87 11.01
CA LYS A 78 8.04 13.33 10.02
C LYS A 78 7.56 13.11 8.59
N ILE A 79 6.82 12.04 8.33
CA ILE A 79 6.20 11.80 7.03
C ILE A 79 5.16 12.88 6.75
N LEU A 80 4.26 13.14 7.73
CA LEU A 80 3.27 14.20 7.63
C LEU A 80 3.91 15.58 7.47
N ALA A 81 4.97 15.88 8.23
CA ALA A 81 5.69 17.15 8.11
C ALA A 81 6.36 17.34 6.75
N HIS A 82 6.83 16.25 6.12
CA HIS A 82 7.49 16.28 4.81
C HIS A 82 6.51 16.47 3.64
N PHE A 83 5.41 15.71 3.61
CA PHE A 83 4.47 15.71 2.49
C PHE A 83 3.23 16.57 2.71
N GLY A 84 2.89 16.92 3.96
CA GLY A 84 1.65 17.64 4.29
C GLY A 84 0.40 16.81 3.98
N VAL A 85 -0.69 17.52 3.70
CA VAL A 85 -1.99 16.93 3.30
C VAL A 85 -2.22 17.00 1.79
N GLN A 86 -1.31 17.64 1.08
CA GLN A 86 -1.28 17.71 -0.39
C GLN A 86 0.17 17.68 -0.86
N ALA A 87 0.44 16.87 -1.85
CA ALA A 87 1.73 16.82 -2.53
C ALA A 87 1.59 17.39 -3.95
N ASN A 88 2.57 18.21 -4.35
CA ASN A 88 2.61 18.82 -5.67
C ASN A 88 4.00 18.61 -6.26
N TRP A 89 4.07 17.87 -7.37
CA TRP A 89 5.31 17.59 -8.08
C TRP A 89 5.24 18.12 -9.51
N PRO A 90 6.34 18.64 -10.07
CA PRO A 90 6.36 19.17 -11.44
C PRO A 90 5.82 18.17 -12.46
N GLY A 91 4.88 18.59 -13.28
CA GLY A 91 4.31 17.75 -14.35
C GLY A 91 3.32 16.67 -13.89
N LEU A 92 2.96 16.62 -12.61
CA LEU A 92 1.98 15.70 -12.07
C LEU A 92 0.76 16.45 -11.52
N PRO A 93 -0.41 15.80 -11.47
CA PRO A 93 -1.56 16.39 -10.79
C PRO A 93 -1.29 16.53 -9.29
N VAL A 94 -1.95 17.48 -8.64
CA VAL A 94 -1.95 17.60 -7.17
C VAL A 94 -2.53 16.35 -6.55
N VAL A 95 -1.86 15.82 -5.53
CA VAL A 95 -2.26 14.60 -4.82
C VAL A 95 -2.76 14.97 -3.43
N ASP A 96 -3.99 14.63 -3.12
CA ASP A 96 -4.55 14.72 -1.77
C ASP A 96 -4.06 13.53 -0.94
N LEU A 97 -3.51 13.81 0.24
CA LEU A 97 -2.95 12.82 1.14
C LEU A 97 -3.83 12.69 2.40
N ALA A 98 -4.29 11.48 2.67
CA ALA A 98 -4.93 11.10 3.92
C ALA A 98 -3.98 10.21 4.72
N TYR A 99 -4.14 10.18 6.05
CA TYR A 99 -3.27 9.42 6.93
C TYR A 99 -4.06 8.51 7.85
N SER A 100 -3.52 7.30 8.08
CA SER A 100 -3.96 6.37 9.12
C SER A 100 -2.85 6.28 10.16
N HIS A 101 -3.06 6.93 11.32
CA HIS A 101 -2.04 7.14 12.35
C HIS A 101 -1.98 5.98 13.36
N GLU A 102 -1.46 4.81 12.93
CA GLU A 102 -1.37 3.63 13.81
C GLU A 102 -0.51 3.90 15.07
N GLY A 103 0.62 4.60 14.90
CA GLY A 103 1.53 4.91 16.01
C GLY A 103 0.92 5.84 17.05
N GLN A 104 0.14 6.83 16.63
CA GLN A 104 -0.55 7.77 17.54
C GLN A 104 -1.70 7.09 18.26
N ASP A 105 -2.48 6.27 17.54
CA ASP A 105 -3.68 5.66 18.07
C ASP A 105 -3.40 4.44 18.95
N PHE A 106 -2.35 3.65 18.63
CA PHE A 106 -2.06 2.37 19.27
C PHE A 106 -0.63 2.23 19.81
N GLY A 107 0.24 3.24 19.64
CA GLY A 107 1.64 3.20 20.06
C GLY A 107 2.53 2.25 19.25
N ARG A 108 2.01 1.65 18.16
CA ARG A 108 2.71 0.64 17.36
C ARG A 108 2.15 0.53 15.95
N ALA A 109 2.92 -0.12 15.06
CA ALA A 109 2.41 -0.59 13.78
C ALA A 109 1.47 -1.81 13.98
N LEU A 110 0.47 -1.92 13.10
CA LEU A 110 -0.54 -2.98 13.15
C LEU A 110 -0.26 -4.13 12.18
N GLU A 111 0.97 -4.25 11.69
CA GLU A 111 1.32 -5.15 10.60
C GLU A 111 0.55 -4.82 9.33
N THR A 112 0.86 -5.48 8.22
CA THR A 112 0.33 -5.07 6.92
C THR A 112 -1.18 -5.22 6.82
N ALA A 113 -1.72 -6.39 7.15
CA ALA A 113 -3.17 -6.60 7.05
C ALA A 113 -3.95 -5.80 8.10
N GLY A 114 -3.46 -5.73 9.34
CA GLY A 114 -4.09 -4.94 10.40
C GLY A 114 -4.16 -3.45 10.07
N GLY A 115 -3.10 -2.90 9.47
CA GLY A 115 -3.05 -1.51 9.00
C GLY A 115 -4.00 -1.25 7.83
N ILE A 116 -4.09 -2.18 6.86
CA ILE A 116 -5.05 -2.06 5.75
C ILE A 116 -6.49 -2.12 6.28
N VAL A 117 -6.82 -3.08 7.17
CA VAL A 117 -8.17 -3.19 7.77
C VAL A 117 -8.55 -1.92 8.51
N ARG A 118 -7.61 -1.28 9.21
CA ARG A 118 -7.84 0.02 9.85
C ARG A 118 -8.17 1.11 8.83
N ALA A 119 -7.52 1.10 7.68
CA ALA A 119 -7.70 2.08 6.62
C ALA A 119 -8.97 1.86 5.76
N LEU A 120 -9.59 0.67 5.78
CA LEU A 120 -10.72 0.31 4.91
C LEU A 120 -11.86 1.32 4.87
N PRO A 121 -12.26 2.01 5.97
CA PRO A 121 -13.32 3.02 5.90
C PRO A 121 -12.98 4.21 4.99
N GLN A 122 -11.69 4.47 4.73
CA GLN A 122 -11.21 5.58 3.89
C GLN A 122 -10.83 5.11 2.47
N LEU A 123 -10.79 3.81 2.20
CA LEU A 123 -10.44 3.23 0.92
C LEU A 123 -11.67 2.96 0.05
N ALA A 124 -11.50 3.00 -1.27
CA ALA A 124 -12.51 2.58 -2.24
C ALA A 124 -12.72 1.06 -2.19
N GLU A 125 -13.77 0.53 -2.86
CA GLU A 125 -14.07 -0.90 -2.89
C GLU A 125 -12.93 -1.72 -3.51
N VAL A 126 -12.26 -1.15 -4.51
CA VAL A 126 -11.04 -1.69 -5.14
C VAL A 126 -9.95 -0.65 -5.04
N PHE A 127 -8.79 -1.04 -4.56
CA PHE A 127 -7.69 -0.12 -4.31
C PHE A 127 -6.31 -0.77 -4.51
N TRP A 128 -5.36 0.07 -4.88
CA TRP A 128 -3.93 -0.27 -4.91
C TRP A 128 -3.34 -0.28 -3.50
N VAL A 129 -2.41 -1.18 -3.28
CA VAL A 129 -1.50 -1.16 -2.12
C VAL A 129 -0.08 -1.28 -2.63
N VAL A 130 0.79 -0.41 -2.14
CA VAL A 130 2.23 -0.47 -2.41
C VAL A 130 3.02 -0.14 -1.15
N ALA A 131 4.12 -0.85 -0.93
CA ALA A 131 5.00 -0.52 0.18
C ALA A 131 5.83 0.74 -0.11
N GLY A 132 5.92 1.64 0.85
CA GLY A 132 6.71 2.89 0.74
C GLY A 132 8.22 2.69 0.81
N ASP A 133 8.68 1.44 0.87
CA ASP A 133 10.09 1.04 0.88
C ASP A 133 10.51 0.30 -0.40
N VAL A 134 9.64 0.30 -1.41
CA VAL A 134 9.90 -0.30 -2.73
C VAL A 134 10.34 0.77 -3.72
N PHE A 135 11.42 0.48 -4.42
CA PHE A 135 11.88 1.23 -5.57
C PHE A 135 11.54 0.46 -6.84
N ALA A 136 10.57 0.95 -7.60
CA ALA A 136 10.13 0.42 -8.89
C ALA A 136 9.78 1.62 -9.81
N PRO A 137 10.79 2.32 -10.34
CA PRO A 137 10.62 3.64 -10.97
C PRO A 137 9.74 3.60 -12.22
N ASP A 138 9.78 2.48 -12.95
CA ASP A 138 9.06 2.28 -14.21
C ASP A 138 7.74 1.52 -14.06
N PHE A 139 7.31 1.24 -12.82
CA PHE A 139 6.03 0.57 -12.60
C PHE A 139 4.87 1.50 -12.95
N VAL A 140 3.96 0.99 -13.78
CA VAL A 140 2.78 1.73 -14.23
C VAL A 140 1.54 1.28 -13.45
N PHE A 141 1.03 2.15 -12.58
CA PHE A 141 -0.27 1.95 -11.94
C PHE A 141 -1.38 2.30 -12.95
N ALA A 142 -1.76 1.32 -13.79
CA ALA A 142 -2.71 1.55 -14.87
C ALA A 142 -4.16 1.50 -14.37
N PRO A 143 -5.01 2.51 -14.69
CA PRO A 143 -6.45 2.47 -14.40
C PRO A 143 -7.16 1.25 -15.00
N GLU A 144 -6.70 0.80 -16.18
CA GLU A 144 -7.22 -0.39 -16.86
C GLU A 144 -6.96 -1.68 -16.07
N ALA A 145 -5.82 -1.78 -15.37
CA ALA A 145 -5.52 -2.91 -14.49
C ALA A 145 -6.52 -2.96 -13.31
N LEU A 146 -6.79 -1.82 -12.70
CA LEU A 146 -7.78 -1.71 -11.63
C LEU A 146 -9.18 -2.08 -12.13
N GLN A 147 -9.59 -1.61 -13.32
CA GLN A 147 -10.89 -1.91 -13.91
C GLN A 147 -11.03 -3.40 -14.25
N ARG A 148 -10.01 -4.02 -14.87
CA ARG A 148 -10.01 -5.47 -15.16
C ARG A 148 -10.10 -6.29 -13.88
N PHE A 149 -9.34 -5.91 -12.85
CA PHE A 149 -9.39 -6.59 -11.56
C PHE A 149 -10.75 -6.41 -10.87
N ALA A 150 -11.33 -5.21 -10.90
CA ALA A 150 -12.66 -4.95 -10.34
C ALA A 150 -13.73 -5.86 -10.94
N ALA A 151 -13.69 -6.11 -12.25
CA ALA A 151 -14.61 -6.99 -12.97
C ALA A 151 -14.33 -8.50 -12.77
N SER A 152 -13.17 -8.86 -12.22
CA SER A 152 -12.79 -10.27 -12.00
C SER A 152 -13.46 -10.85 -10.75
N GLN A 153 -13.38 -12.18 -10.59
CA GLN A 153 -13.85 -12.89 -9.38
C GLN A 153 -12.80 -12.94 -8.27
N HIS A 154 -11.57 -12.52 -8.56
CA HIS A 154 -10.48 -12.52 -7.57
C HIS A 154 -10.66 -11.39 -6.55
N THR A 155 -10.16 -11.62 -5.33
CA THR A 155 -10.21 -10.65 -4.22
C THR A 155 -8.87 -9.95 -4.00
N ALA A 156 -7.77 -10.52 -4.54
CA ALA A 156 -6.46 -9.91 -4.61
C ALA A 156 -5.79 -10.15 -5.97
N HIS A 157 -4.95 -9.21 -6.42
CA HIS A 157 -4.08 -9.35 -7.58
C HIS A 157 -2.69 -8.85 -7.24
N LEU A 158 -1.66 -9.70 -7.46
CA LEU A 158 -0.28 -9.44 -7.04
C LEU A 158 0.65 -9.25 -8.23
N TRP A 159 1.56 -8.30 -8.14
CA TRP A 159 2.72 -8.24 -9.01
C TRP A 159 3.88 -8.98 -8.35
N LEU A 160 4.39 -9.98 -9.05
CA LEU A 160 5.52 -10.81 -8.63
C LEU A 160 6.76 -10.42 -9.44
N VAL A 161 7.93 -10.53 -8.83
CA VAL A 161 9.21 -10.23 -9.49
C VAL A 161 10.13 -11.45 -9.45
N PRO A 162 11.12 -11.53 -10.37
CA PRO A 162 12.21 -12.51 -10.26
C PRO A 162 12.86 -12.43 -8.87
N ASN A 163 13.29 -13.57 -8.34
CA ASN A 163 13.85 -13.63 -7.01
C ASN A 163 15.16 -12.86 -6.89
N PRO A 164 15.23 -11.82 -6.03
CA PRO A 164 16.47 -11.13 -5.76
C PRO A 164 17.41 -12.00 -4.91
N ALA A 165 18.70 -11.66 -4.88
CA ALA A 165 19.74 -12.43 -4.19
C ALA A 165 19.45 -12.71 -2.70
N HIS A 166 18.68 -11.84 -2.04
CA HIS A 166 18.31 -11.99 -0.64
C HIS A 166 17.01 -12.80 -0.41
N ASN A 167 16.30 -13.21 -1.47
CA ASN A 167 15.08 -14.04 -1.40
C ASN A 167 15.07 -15.11 -2.50
N LEU A 168 16.14 -15.91 -2.60
CA LEU A 168 16.27 -16.95 -3.63
C LEU A 168 15.14 -17.99 -3.63
N GLY A 169 14.49 -18.20 -2.47
CA GLY A 169 13.38 -19.14 -2.34
C GLY A 169 12.05 -18.60 -2.85
N GLY A 170 11.95 -17.28 -3.09
CA GLY A 170 10.71 -16.61 -3.43
C GLY A 170 9.61 -16.77 -2.37
N ASP A 171 8.44 -16.25 -2.66
CA ASP A 171 7.29 -16.21 -1.74
C ASP A 171 6.12 -17.07 -2.24
N PHE A 172 5.80 -16.98 -3.54
CA PHE A 172 4.60 -17.55 -4.15
C PHE A 172 4.87 -18.09 -5.55
N GLY A 173 4.14 -19.14 -5.95
CA GLY A 173 4.13 -19.62 -7.32
C GLY A 173 3.18 -18.82 -8.20
N LEU A 174 3.37 -18.93 -9.52
CA LEU A 174 2.47 -18.38 -10.53
C LEU A 174 2.17 -19.44 -11.57
N SER A 175 0.87 -19.70 -11.84
CA SER A 175 0.44 -20.60 -12.89
C SER A 175 0.50 -19.93 -14.26
N ALA A 176 0.47 -20.74 -15.33
CA ALA A 176 0.38 -20.23 -16.70
C ALA A 176 -0.91 -19.42 -16.99
N THR A 177 -1.95 -19.61 -16.17
CA THR A 177 -3.22 -18.90 -16.27
C THR A 177 -3.28 -17.63 -15.40
N GLY A 178 -2.15 -17.23 -14.75
CA GLY A 178 -2.10 -16.03 -13.91
C GLY A 178 -2.68 -16.23 -12.51
N GLN A 179 -2.86 -17.47 -12.04
CA GLN A 179 -3.25 -17.74 -10.66
C GLN A 179 -2.03 -17.80 -9.75
N VAL A 180 -2.04 -17.08 -8.64
CA VAL A 180 -0.98 -17.16 -7.63
C VAL A 180 -1.18 -18.39 -6.76
N LEU A 181 -0.09 -19.14 -6.54
CA LEU A 181 -0.10 -20.43 -5.88
C LEU A 181 0.62 -20.36 -4.54
N ASN A 182 -0.01 -20.93 -3.50
CA ASN A 182 0.57 -21.12 -2.18
C ASN A 182 1.52 -22.35 -2.19
N LEU A 183 2.68 -22.21 -2.83
CA LEU A 183 3.67 -23.30 -2.83
C LEU A 183 4.53 -23.23 -1.55
N PRO A 184 5.07 -24.38 -1.09
CA PRO A 184 6.02 -24.38 0.00
C PRO A 184 7.22 -23.47 -0.29
N LYS A 185 7.73 -22.81 0.73
CA LYS A 185 8.93 -21.96 0.61
C LYS A 185 10.10 -22.80 0.12
N GLY A 186 10.85 -22.29 -0.87
CA GLY A 186 11.98 -23.00 -1.45
C GLY A 186 11.60 -24.04 -2.52
N SER A 187 10.37 -24.03 -3.04
CA SER A 187 10.00 -24.79 -4.25
C SER A 187 10.87 -24.31 -5.42
N VAL A 188 11.98 -24.97 -5.66
CA VAL A 188 13.04 -24.54 -6.57
C VAL A 188 12.50 -24.25 -7.97
N GLY A 189 12.79 -23.05 -8.49
CA GLY A 189 12.42 -22.59 -9.84
C GLY A 189 10.94 -22.35 -10.05
N ARG A 190 10.10 -22.39 -9.01
CA ARG A 190 8.65 -22.24 -9.12
C ARG A 190 8.08 -21.06 -8.36
N ASN A 191 8.79 -20.51 -7.37
CA ASN A 191 8.37 -19.34 -6.62
C ASN A 191 9.02 -18.09 -7.18
N LEU A 192 8.25 -16.99 -7.12
CA LEU A 192 8.65 -15.62 -7.39
C LEU A 192 8.53 -14.80 -6.11
N THR A 193 9.19 -13.66 -6.06
CA THR A 193 9.10 -12.74 -4.92
C THR A 193 7.91 -11.82 -5.07
N PHE A 194 7.15 -11.61 -4.00
CA PHE A 194 6.06 -10.62 -3.98
C PHE A 194 6.65 -9.21 -3.93
N SER A 195 6.35 -8.42 -4.94
CA SER A 195 6.85 -7.04 -5.07
C SER A 195 6.29 -6.08 -4.02
N THR A 196 5.30 -6.49 -3.24
CA THR A 196 4.46 -5.64 -2.38
C THR A 196 3.66 -4.58 -3.13
N ILE A 197 3.48 -4.76 -4.45
CA ILE A 197 2.52 -4.01 -5.26
C ILE A 197 1.34 -4.92 -5.54
N ALA A 198 0.14 -4.49 -5.21
CA ALA A 198 -1.07 -5.30 -5.34
C ALA A 198 -2.33 -4.46 -5.51
N LEU A 199 -3.38 -5.09 -6.04
CA LEU A 199 -4.77 -4.64 -5.97
C LEU A 199 -5.54 -5.53 -4.99
N TYR A 200 -6.41 -4.92 -4.20
CA TYR A 200 -7.32 -5.63 -3.31
C TYR A 200 -8.75 -5.14 -3.47
N LYS A 201 -9.70 -6.04 -3.25
CA LYS A 201 -11.09 -5.69 -2.93
C LYS A 201 -11.25 -5.64 -1.41
N LYS A 202 -12.12 -4.80 -0.88
CA LYS A 202 -12.45 -4.79 0.56
C LYS A 202 -12.88 -6.16 1.05
N THR A 203 -13.55 -6.94 0.21
CA THR A 203 -14.01 -8.29 0.51
C THR A 203 -12.88 -9.27 0.85
N PHE A 204 -11.65 -9.06 0.38
CA PHE A 204 -10.49 -9.85 0.79
C PHE A 204 -10.28 -9.81 2.31
N PHE A 205 -10.51 -8.67 2.93
CA PHE A 205 -10.28 -8.46 4.35
C PHE A 205 -11.50 -8.77 5.22
N ALA A 206 -12.68 -8.98 4.63
CA ALA A 206 -13.92 -9.25 5.38
C ALA A 206 -13.88 -10.56 6.18
N ASN A 207 -13.12 -11.55 5.72
CA ASN A 207 -13.02 -12.88 6.34
C ASN A 207 -11.84 -12.98 7.34
N GLY A 208 -11.10 -11.91 7.58
CA GLY A 208 -9.91 -11.89 8.44
C GLY A 208 -10.19 -11.85 9.94
N GLY A 209 -11.44 -11.90 10.38
CA GLY A 209 -11.83 -11.87 11.80
C GLY A 209 -11.67 -10.52 12.49
N LEU A 210 -11.30 -9.46 11.76
CA LEU A 210 -11.21 -8.10 12.28
C LEU A 210 -12.43 -7.28 11.86
N SER A 211 -12.97 -6.48 12.80
CA SER A 211 -13.99 -5.48 12.49
C SER A 211 -13.43 -4.42 11.52
N ALA A 212 -14.26 -3.91 10.61
CA ALA A 212 -13.87 -2.84 9.70
C ALA A 212 -13.35 -1.62 10.49
N GLY A 213 -12.22 -1.07 10.05
CA GLY A 213 -11.54 0.02 10.76
C GLY A 213 -10.67 -0.43 11.92
N ASN A 214 -10.61 -1.72 12.25
CA ASN A 214 -9.75 -2.28 13.29
C ASN A 214 -9.66 -1.40 14.56
N PRO A 215 -10.80 -1.13 15.24
CA PRO A 215 -10.84 -0.15 16.34
C PRO A 215 -10.01 -0.58 17.55
N GLU A 216 -9.75 -1.89 17.70
CA GLU A 216 -8.95 -2.44 18.78
C GLU A 216 -7.43 -2.42 18.50
N GLY A 217 -7.03 -2.03 17.31
CA GLY A 217 -5.61 -1.98 16.92
C GLY A 217 -4.93 -3.35 16.90
N VAL A 218 -5.65 -4.39 16.46
CA VAL A 218 -5.09 -5.74 16.37
C VAL A 218 -4.03 -5.79 15.26
N ALA A 219 -2.82 -6.25 15.60
CA ALA A 219 -1.77 -6.48 14.62
C ALA A 219 -2.04 -7.79 13.86
N LEU A 220 -2.08 -7.71 12.52
CA LEU A 220 -2.33 -8.85 11.65
C LEU A 220 -1.38 -8.83 10.45
N ALA A 221 -0.58 -9.88 10.31
CA ALA A 221 0.29 -10.07 9.14
C ALA A 221 -0.54 -10.40 7.89
N LEU A 222 -0.08 -9.94 6.72
CA LEU A 222 -0.79 -10.17 5.45
C LEU A 222 -0.63 -11.61 4.91
N ALA A 223 0.51 -12.25 5.18
CA ALA A 223 0.83 -13.54 4.56
C ALA A 223 -0.17 -14.67 4.88
N PRO A 224 -0.66 -14.87 6.12
CA PRO A 224 -1.61 -15.93 6.41
C PRO A 224 -2.94 -15.80 5.64
N PRO A 225 -3.68 -14.67 5.69
CA PRO A 225 -4.92 -14.52 4.92
C PRO A 225 -4.68 -14.58 3.40
N LEU A 226 -3.53 -14.08 2.93
CA LEU A 226 -3.18 -14.15 1.51
C LEU A 226 -2.98 -15.60 1.03
N ARG A 227 -2.29 -16.44 1.82
CA ARG A 227 -2.13 -17.87 1.53
C ARG A 227 -3.46 -18.62 1.56
N ALA A 228 -4.32 -18.32 2.53
CA ALA A 228 -5.67 -18.91 2.59
C ALA A 228 -6.51 -18.55 1.35
N ALA A 229 -6.43 -17.31 0.87
CA ALA A 229 -7.12 -16.89 -0.36
C ALA A 229 -6.52 -17.55 -1.62
N MET A 230 -5.20 -17.79 -1.66
CA MET A 230 -4.55 -18.55 -2.75
C MET A 230 -5.07 -19.99 -2.81
N ASP A 231 -5.18 -20.67 -1.65
CA ASP A 231 -5.70 -22.02 -1.56
C ASP A 231 -7.15 -22.15 -2.04
N GLN A 232 -7.90 -21.02 -1.99
CA GLN A 232 -9.27 -20.91 -2.52
C GLN A 232 -9.34 -20.42 -3.97
N GLY A 233 -8.22 -20.22 -4.65
CA GLY A 233 -8.18 -19.73 -6.03
C GLY A 233 -8.60 -18.26 -6.18
N GLN A 234 -8.59 -17.46 -5.12
CA GLN A 234 -9.07 -16.08 -5.10
C GLN A 234 -7.99 -15.02 -5.40
N VAL A 235 -6.75 -15.44 -5.67
CA VAL A 235 -5.62 -14.56 -5.90
C VAL A 235 -5.08 -14.75 -7.31
N SER A 236 -5.15 -13.70 -8.12
CA SER A 236 -4.48 -13.63 -9.42
C SER A 236 -3.17 -12.85 -9.32
N GLY A 237 -2.33 -12.95 -10.34
CA GLY A 237 -1.09 -12.17 -10.42
C GLY A 237 -0.44 -12.21 -11.77
N GLU A 238 0.57 -11.37 -11.92
CA GLU A 238 1.42 -11.30 -13.10
C GLU A 238 2.87 -10.98 -12.72
N VAL A 239 3.79 -11.22 -13.66
CA VAL A 239 5.22 -10.92 -13.45
C VAL A 239 5.51 -9.49 -13.87
N TYR A 240 6.13 -8.72 -12.97
CA TYR A 240 6.79 -7.47 -13.30
C TYR A 240 8.28 -7.72 -13.51
N ALA A 241 8.77 -7.45 -14.71
CA ALA A 241 10.16 -7.69 -15.12
C ALA A 241 11.00 -6.38 -15.16
N GLY A 242 10.44 -5.25 -14.75
CA GLY A 242 11.17 -3.98 -14.68
C GLY A 242 12.09 -3.88 -13.46
N GLU A 243 12.78 -2.73 -13.33
CA GLU A 243 13.63 -2.45 -12.17
C GLU A 243 12.79 -2.47 -10.88
N TRP A 244 13.20 -3.31 -9.95
CA TRP A 244 12.54 -3.45 -8.65
C TRP A 244 13.54 -3.77 -7.54
N THR A 245 13.41 -3.08 -6.42
CA THR A 245 14.21 -3.34 -5.21
C THR A 245 13.38 -3.00 -3.97
N ASP A 246 13.30 -3.90 -3.00
CA ASP A 246 12.90 -3.58 -1.63
C ASP A 246 14.12 -3.03 -0.88
N VAL A 247 14.07 -1.82 -0.41
CA VAL A 247 15.17 -1.16 0.28
C VAL A 247 15.18 -1.59 1.76
N GLY A 248 15.62 -2.81 2.02
CA GLY A 248 15.58 -3.43 3.35
C GLY A 248 16.87 -3.33 4.15
N THR A 249 18.00 -2.89 3.56
CA THR A 249 19.29 -2.73 4.24
C THR A 249 20.05 -1.50 3.74
N PRO A 250 21.01 -0.95 4.55
CA PRO A 250 21.85 0.17 4.12
C PRO A 250 22.61 -0.10 2.83
N GLU A 251 23.06 -1.35 2.62
CA GLU A 251 23.80 -1.74 1.40
C GLU A 251 22.94 -1.63 0.16
N ARG A 252 21.67 -2.08 0.22
CA ARG A 252 20.72 -1.92 -0.90
C ARG A 252 20.39 -0.47 -1.19
N LEU A 253 20.28 0.36 -0.13
CA LEU A 253 20.12 1.80 -0.29
C LEU A 253 21.34 2.43 -0.99
N ALA A 254 22.55 2.06 -0.58
CA ALA A 254 23.77 2.55 -1.19
C ALA A 254 23.89 2.15 -2.68
N GLN A 255 23.54 0.90 -3.01
CA GLN A 255 23.54 0.41 -4.42
C GLN A 255 22.60 1.22 -5.34
N LEU A 256 21.47 1.72 -4.82
CA LEU A 256 20.53 2.54 -5.60
C LEU A 256 21.01 3.98 -5.80
N ASN A 257 21.93 4.44 -4.96
CA ASN A 257 22.45 5.82 -4.97
C ASN A 257 23.79 5.96 -5.71
N GLY A 258 24.36 4.84 -6.18
CA GLY A 258 25.54 4.84 -7.05
C GLY A 258 26.81 4.64 -6.36
#